data_c11fe87a200c38761f3fa548cd15e6d1
#
_entry.id   c11fe87a200c38761f3fa548cd15e6d1
#
_cell.length_a   1.000
_cell.length_b   1.000
_cell.length_c   1.000
_cell.angle_alpha   90.00
_cell.angle_beta   90.00
_cell.angle_gamma   90.00
#
_symmetry.space_group_name_H-M   'P 1'
#
loop_
_entity.id
_entity.type
_entity.pdbx_description
1 polymer ?
#
loop_
_entity_poly.entity_id
_entity_poly.type
_entity_poly.pdbx_seq_one_letter_code
_entity_poly.pdbx_strand_id
1 'polypeptide(L)'
;MADKKELILTRKFDAQRGVVWKAWTDPDMFVRWWGPKGFSTPISRIDLRKGGEYFNCMRAPDGQDFCSKGVYREIIEQERLVMTDSFADKEGNTVSATYYGMGADFPREMLITVTFEEQDKGTKLIVKHSDIKGLSETELNDMQQGWNESLDKLAELLAKS
;
A
#
# COMPACT_ATOMS: atom_id res chain seq x y z
N MET A 1 -11.47 -20.22 16.46
CA MET A 1 -12.07 -19.11 15.81
C MET A 1 -11.04 -18.16 15.27
N ALA A 2 -11.06 -17.96 14.02
CA ALA A 2 -10.06 -17.11 13.43
C ALA A 2 -10.40 -15.65 13.63
N ASP A 3 -9.83 -15.07 14.65
CA ASP A 3 -9.96 -13.64 14.86
C ASP A 3 -8.93 -12.87 14.03
N LYS A 4 -8.04 -13.59 13.36
CA LYS A 4 -7.08 -12.97 12.47
C LYS A 4 -7.75 -12.70 11.16
N LYS A 5 -7.84 -11.44 10.81
CA LYS A 5 -8.22 -11.04 9.47
C LYS A 5 -6.96 -10.71 8.72
N GLU A 6 -6.87 -11.21 7.51
CA GLU A 6 -5.81 -10.88 6.58
C GLU A 6 -6.43 -10.69 5.22
N LEU A 7 -5.92 -9.72 4.50
CA LEU A 7 -6.31 -9.50 3.12
C LEU A 7 -5.10 -9.89 2.27
N ILE A 8 -5.28 -10.84 1.36
CA ILE A 8 -4.19 -11.31 0.51
C ILE A 8 -4.61 -11.09 -0.95
N LEU A 9 -3.77 -10.38 -1.69
CA LEU A 9 -3.98 -10.14 -3.11
C LEU A 9 -2.78 -10.66 -3.86
N THR A 10 -3.04 -11.37 -4.95
CA THR A 10 -1.99 -11.92 -5.80
C THR A 10 -2.20 -11.39 -7.21
N ARG A 11 -1.13 -10.85 -7.81
CA ARG A 11 -1.16 -10.35 -9.18
C ARG A 11 0.08 -10.81 -9.92
N LYS A 12 -0.10 -11.07 -11.19
CA LYS A 12 1.03 -11.37 -12.07
C LYS A 12 1.20 -10.22 -13.05
N PHE A 13 2.44 -9.74 -13.17
CA PHE A 13 2.78 -8.65 -14.07
C PHE A 13 3.79 -9.13 -15.12
N ASP A 14 3.65 -8.65 -16.34
CA ASP A 14 4.59 -8.90 -17.41
C ASP A 14 5.77 -7.94 -17.35
N ALA A 15 6.42 -7.91 -16.19
CA ALA A 15 7.56 -7.04 -15.94
C ALA A 15 8.52 -7.76 -15.00
N GLN A 16 9.80 -7.51 -15.16
CA GLN A 16 10.82 -8.12 -14.31
C GLN A 16 10.74 -7.61 -12.88
N ARG A 17 11.20 -8.44 -11.94
CA ARG A 17 11.15 -8.09 -10.53
C ARG A 17 11.77 -6.74 -10.20
N GLY A 18 12.88 -6.42 -10.82
CA GLY A 18 13.54 -5.15 -10.56
C GLY A 18 12.69 -3.95 -10.94
N VAL A 19 11.91 -4.08 -12.02
CA VAL A 19 11.02 -3.01 -12.47
C VAL A 19 9.84 -2.86 -11.52
N VAL A 20 9.26 -3.98 -11.11
CA VAL A 20 8.14 -3.96 -10.15
C VAL A 20 8.60 -3.44 -8.79
N TRP A 21 9.78 -3.88 -8.36
CA TRP A 21 10.40 -3.40 -7.12
C TRP A 21 10.57 -1.89 -7.13
N LYS A 22 11.08 -1.37 -8.24
CA LYS A 22 11.30 0.07 -8.39
C LYS A 22 10.00 0.85 -8.31
N ALA A 23 8.92 0.30 -8.87
CA ALA A 23 7.61 0.95 -8.81
C ALA A 23 7.11 1.10 -7.37
N TRP A 24 7.52 0.21 -6.47
CA TRP A 24 7.16 0.25 -5.07
C TRP A 24 8.10 1.09 -4.20
N THR A 25 9.33 1.31 -4.65
CA THR A 25 10.38 1.88 -3.80
C THR A 25 10.87 3.25 -4.25
N ASP A 26 10.63 3.61 -5.50
CA ASP A 26 10.99 4.93 -6.05
C ASP A 26 9.76 5.83 -5.91
N PRO A 27 9.84 6.92 -5.13
CA PRO A 27 8.67 7.78 -4.93
C PRO A 27 8.13 8.38 -6.23
N ASP A 28 8.99 8.67 -7.21
CA ASP A 28 8.53 9.21 -8.48
C ASP A 28 7.71 8.22 -9.28
N MET A 29 7.97 6.93 -9.13
CA MET A 29 7.17 5.88 -9.77
C MET A 29 5.95 5.54 -8.91
N PHE A 30 6.14 5.49 -7.60
CA PHE A 30 5.08 5.10 -6.66
C PHE A 30 3.85 6.01 -6.79
N VAL A 31 4.06 7.31 -6.95
CA VAL A 31 2.96 8.27 -7.05
C VAL A 31 2.12 8.09 -8.31
N ARG A 32 2.61 7.35 -9.29
CA ARG A 32 1.91 7.17 -10.56
C ARG A 32 0.82 6.09 -10.49
N TRP A 33 0.87 5.23 -9.49
CA TRP A 33 -0.10 4.14 -9.40
C TRP A 33 -0.78 4.01 -8.04
N TRP A 34 -0.21 4.60 -6.99
CA TRP A 34 -0.77 4.45 -5.65
C TRP A 34 -2.13 5.13 -5.54
N GLY A 35 -3.06 4.47 -4.84
CA GLY A 35 -4.40 4.99 -4.58
C GLY A 35 -5.46 4.36 -5.48
N PRO A 36 -6.71 4.33 -5.01
CA PRO A 36 -7.80 3.80 -5.81
C PRO A 36 -8.00 4.57 -7.10
N LYS A 37 -8.84 4.04 -7.98
CA LYS A 37 -9.15 4.67 -9.25
C LYS A 37 -9.71 6.08 -9.01
N GLY A 38 -9.19 7.05 -9.74
CA GLY A 38 -9.60 8.44 -9.60
C GLY A 38 -8.83 9.22 -8.56
N PHE A 39 -8.02 8.55 -7.74
CA PHE A 39 -7.17 9.22 -6.76
C PHE A 39 -5.82 9.57 -7.38
N SER A 40 -5.20 10.61 -6.85
CA SER A 40 -3.82 10.94 -7.16
C SER A 40 -3.00 10.88 -5.86
N THR A 41 -1.69 10.91 -5.98
CA THR A 41 -0.80 10.89 -4.81
C THR A 41 0.16 12.08 -4.93
N PRO A 42 -0.27 13.27 -4.49
CA PRO A 42 0.56 14.47 -4.64
C PRO A 42 1.81 14.49 -3.78
N ILE A 43 1.86 13.69 -2.72
CA ILE A 43 3.00 13.65 -1.82
C ILE A 43 3.40 12.20 -1.59
N SER A 44 4.70 11.91 -1.77
CA SER A 44 5.28 10.63 -1.37
C SER A 44 6.73 10.84 -0.98
N ARG A 45 7.09 10.37 0.20
CA ARG A 45 8.47 10.35 0.68
C ARG A 45 8.79 8.94 1.13
N ILE A 46 9.91 8.42 0.68
CA ILE A 46 10.32 7.06 0.97
C ILE A 46 11.78 7.08 1.42
N ASP A 47 12.03 6.65 2.65
CA ASP A 47 13.37 6.43 3.16
C ASP A 47 13.58 4.92 3.18
N LEU A 48 14.09 4.37 2.09
CA LEU A 48 14.14 2.93 1.86
C LEU A 48 15.32 2.30 2.59
N ARG A 49 15.12 2.05 3.87
CA ARG A 49 16.07 1.31 4.71
C ARG A 49 15.31 0.73 5.89
N LYS A 50 15.83 -0.32 6.46
CA LYS A 50 15.21 -0.90 7.66
C LYS A 50 15.16 0.16 8.76
N GLY A 51 13.99 0.39 9.30
CA GLY A 51 13.76 1.45 10.29
C GLY A 51 13.46 2.81 9.66
N GLY A 52 13.60 2.95 8.34
CA GLY A 52 13.23 4.18 7.64
C GLY A 52 11.72 4.31 7.54
N GLU A 53 11.24 5.53 7.28
CA GLU A 53 9.82 5.81 7.21
C GLU A 53 9.40 6.17 5.80
N TYR A 54 8.14 5.85 5.48
CA TYR A 54 7.50 6.42 4.31
C TYR A 54 6.33 7.29 4.75
N PHE A 55 5.98 8.25 3.92
CA PHE A 55 4.85 9.14 4.15
C PHE A 55 4.20 9.45 2.80
N ASN A 56 2.92 9.16 2.67
CA ASN A 56 2.18 9.36 1.43
C ASN A 56 0.87 10.07 1.72
N CYS A 57 0.48 10.99 0.83
CA CYS A 57 -0.86 11.55 0.87
C CYS A 57 -1.51 11.30 -0.49
N MET A 58 -2.65 10.65 -0.49
CA MET A 58 -3.44 10.48 -1.70
C MET A 58 -4.62 11.43 -1.68
N ARG A 59 -5.02 11.87 -2.86
CA ARG A 59 -6.10 12.85 -3.00
C ARG A 59 -7.26 12.25 -3.77
N ALA A 60 -8.43 12.29 -3.15
CA ALA A 60 -9.66 11.81 -3.75
C ALA A 60 -10.15 12.79 -4.83
N PRO A 61 -11.04 12.33 -5.73
CA PRO A 61 -11.58 13.20 -6.77
C PRO A 61 -12.26 14.47 -6.25
N ASP A 62 -12.78 14.44 -5.02
CA ASP A 62 -13.41 15.60 -4.39
C ASP A 62 -12.41 16.55 -3.74
N GLY A 63 -11.12 16.24 -3.82
CA GLY A 63 -10.07 17.08 -3.25
C GLY A 63 -9.67 16.75 -1.83
N GLN A 64 -10.32 15.79 -1.19
CA GLN A 64 -9.96 15.39 0.17
C GLN A 64 -8.68 14.56 0.16
N ASP A 65 -7.74 14.88 1.04
CA ASP A 65 -6.48 14.16 1.17
C ASP A 65 -6.56 13.14 2.31
N PHE A 66 -5.96 11.97 2.05
CA PHE A 66 -5.83 10.90 3.04
C PHE A 66 -4.35 10.57 3.13
N CYS A 67 -3.76 10.81 4.29
CA CYS A 67 -2.33 10.58 4.46
C CYS A 67 -2.08 9.35 5.32
N SER A 68 -0.97 8.69 5.03
CA SER A 68 -0.55 7.50 5.78
C SER A 68 0.96 7.53 5.92
N LYS A 69 1.45 6.82 6.92
CA LYS A 69 2.89 6.67 7.15
C LYS A 69 3.16 5.30 7.73
N GLY A 70 4.39 4.88 7.63
CA GLY A 70 4.80 3.61 8.21
C GLY A 70 6.30 3.51 8.29
N VAL A 71 6.74 2.39 8.85
CA VAL A 71 8.16 2.08 9.04
C VAL A 71 8.48 0.79 8.34
N TYR A 72 9.58 0.76 7.59
CA TYR A 72 10.06 -0.46 6.96
C TYR A 72 10.66 -1.36 8.04
N ARG A 73 10.06 -2.54 8.21
CA ARG A 73 10.50 -3.54 9.18
C ARG A 73 11.49 -4.51 8.58
N GLU A 74 11.34 -4.80 7.28
CA GLU A 74 12.21 -5.71 6.57
C GLU A 74 12.29 -5.28 5.12
N ILE A 75 13.49 -5.31 4.56
CA ILE A 75 13.73 -5.03 3.15
C ILE A 75 14.69 -6.08 2.63
N ILE A 76 14.22 -6.93 1.72
CA ILE A 76 15.07 -7.85 0.98
C ILE A 76 14.92 -7.45 -0.48
N GLU A 77 15.96 -6.87 -1.03
CA GLU A 77 15.91 -6.24 -2.35
C GLU A 77 15.33 -7.17 -3.41
N GLN A 78 14.31 -6.69 -4.11
CA GLN A 78 13.60 -7.40 -5.17
C GLN A 78 12.86 -8.67 -4.71
N GLU A 79 12.77 -8.91 -3.39
CA GLU A 79 12.11 -10.10 -2.87
C GLU A 79 10.99 -9.78 -1.91
N ARG A 80 11.22 -8.84 -0.96
CA ARG A 80 10.23 -8.66 0.09
C ARG A 80 10.34 -7.31 0.79
N LEU A 81 9.18 -6.71 1.02
CA LEU A 81 9.03 -5.52 1.86
C LEU A 81 8.07 -5.85 2.99
N VAL A 82 8.42 -5.51 4.20
CA VAL A 82 7.49 -5.55 5.34
C VAL A 82 7.46 -4.16 5.95
N MET A 83 6.29 -3.58 6.06
CA MET A 83 6.16 -2.23 6.55
C MET A 83 4.88 -2.06 7.37
N THR A 84 4.93 -1.16 8.33
CA THR A 84 3.73 -0.80 9.08
C THR A 84 2.91 0.18 8.25
N ASP A 85 1.65 0.35 8.61
CA ASP A 85 0.76 1.26 7.92
C ASP A 85 -0.20 1.89 8.92
N SER A 86 -0.16 3.21 9.01
CA SER A 86 -1.00 3.99 9.93
C SER A 86 -1.51 5.21 9.21
N PHE A 87 -2.70 5.68 9.60
CA PHE A 87 -3.16 6.97 9.10
C PHE A 87 -2.34 8.09 9.72
N ALA A 88 -2.17 9.16 8.98
CA ALA A 88 -1.42 10.33 9.41
C ALA A 88 -2.14 11.60 8.96
N ASP A 89 -1.86 12.70 9.65
CA ASP A 89 -2.30 14.01 9.18
C ASP A 89 -1.28 14.54 8.15
N LYS A 90 -1.54 15.72 7.61
CA LYS A 90 -0.67 16.30 6.58
C LYS A 90 0.72 16.66 7.10
N GLU A 91 0.87 16.77 8.42
CA GLU A 91 2.14 17.11 9.05
C GLU A 91 2.95 15.88 9.43
N GLY A 92 2.42 14.68 9.14
CA GLY A 92 3.13 13.44 9.40
C GLY A 92 2.91 12.86 10.78
N ASN A 93 1.95 13.37 11.53
CA ASN A 93 1.61 12.80 12.84
C ASN A 93 0.63 11.66 12.66
N THR A 94 0.84 10.54 13.35
CA THR A 94 -0.11 9.44 13.29
C THR A 94 -1.42 9.86 13.94
N VAL A 95 -2.52 9.47 13.32
CA VAL A 95 -3.86 9.77 13.81
C VAL A 95 -4.69 8.51 13.82
N SER A 96 -5.76 8.51 14.62
CA SER A 96 -6.73 7.43 14.58
C SER A 96 -7.47 7.45 13.25
N ALA A 97 -7.93 6.29 12.81
CA ALA A 97 -8.74 6.20 11.59
C ALA A 97 -10.01 7.05 11.68
N THR A 98 -10.49 7.35 12.89
CA THR A 98 -11.65 8.23 13.06
C THR A 98 -11.40 9.64 12.55
N TYR A 99 -10.14 10.06 12.46
CA TYR A 99 -9.76 11.33 11.87
C TYR A 99 -10.28 11.44 10.42
N TYR A 100 -10.33 10.33 9.71
CA TYR A 100 -10.82 10.26 8.33
C TYR A 100 -12.23 9.66 8.24
N GLY A 101 -12.94 9.57 9.35
CA GLY A 101 -14.32 9.09 9.33
C GLY A 101 -14.50 7.59 9.38
N MET A 102 -13.42 6.86 9.64
CA MET A 102 -13.50 5.40 9.76
C MET A 102 -14.01 5.01 11.15
N GLY A 103 -14.37 3.73 11.32
CA GLY A 103 -14.89 3.24 12.59
C GLY A 103 -13.85 3.29 13.72
N ALA A 104 -14.34 3.38 14.95
CA ALA A 104 -13.47 3.48 16.12
C ALA A 104 -12.64 2.23 16.37
N ASP A 105 -13.09 1.09 15.87
CA ASP A 105 -12.38 -0.18 16.02
C ASP A 105 -11.35 -0.42 14.92
N PHE A 106 -11.22 0.50 13.97
CA PHE A 106 -10.23 0.41 12.92
C PHE A 106 -8.84 0.47 13.56
N PRO A 107 -7.92 -0.45 13.22
CA PRO A 107 -6.60 -0.49 13.86
C PRO A 107 -5.80 0.78 13.63
N ARG A 108 -5.04 1.19 14.63
CA ARG A 108 -4.15 2.35 14.49
C ARG A 108 -2.90 2.01 13.67
N GLU A 109 -2.47 0.75 13.72
CA GLU A 109 -1.30 0.31 12.97
C GLU A 109 -1.58 -1.05 12.37
N MET A 110 -1.35 -1.16 11.08
CA MET A 110 -1.51 -2.39 10.32
C MET A 110 -0.16 -2.81 9.77
N LEU A 111 -0.08 -4.00 9.21
CA LEU A 111 1.16 -4.51 8.64
C LEU A 111 0.93 -4.89 7.18
N ILE A 112 1.83 -4.44 6.32
CA ILE A 112 1.78 -4.78 4.89
C ILE A 112 3.04 -5.58 4.56
N THR A 113 2.84 -6.75 3.98
CA THR A 113 3.93 -7.58 3.47
C THR A 113 3.78 -7.70 1.97
N VAL A 114 4.82 -7.33 1.24
CA VAL A 114 4.81 -7.40 -0.22
C VAL A 114 5.92 -8.36 -0.64
N THR A 115 5.54 -9.39 -1.38
CA THR A 115 6.50 -10.41 -1.85
C THR A 115 6.57 -10.34 -3.38
N PHE A 116 7.79 -10.34 -3.89
CA PHE A 116 8.07 -10.26 -5.32
C PHE A 116 8.72 -11.58 -5.74
N GLU A 117 8.00 -12.38 -6.51
CA GLU A 117 8.51 -13.68 -6.97
C GLU A 117 8.68 -13.66 -8.48
N GLU A 118 9.81 -14.17 -8.94
CA GLU A 118 10.02 -14.32 -10.38
C GLU A 118 9.18 -15.49 -10.88
N GLN A 119 8.43 -15.26 -11.97
CA GLN A 119 7.58 -16.30 -12.54
C GLN A 119 7.46 -16.10 -14.04
N ASP A 120 7.92 -17.07 -14.82
CA ASP A 120 7.74 -17.12 -16.29
C ASP A 120 8.11 -15.82 -17.01
N LYS A 121 9.22 -15.21 -16.72
CA LYS A 121 9.69 -13.93 -17.30
C LYS A 121 8.96 -12.71 -16.74
N GLY A 122 8.04 -12.91 -15.81
CA GLY A 122 7.33 -11.82 -15.17
C GLY A 122 7.51 -11.87 -13.67
N THR A 123 6.63 -11.20 -12.98
CA THR A 123 6.66 -11.11 -11.52
C THR A 123 5.29 -11.48 -10.95
N LYS A 124 5.32 -12.37 -9.97
CA LYS A 124 4.14 -12.64 -9.15
C LYS A 124 4.27 -11.78 -7.90
N LEU A 125 3.33 -10.87 -7.74
CA LEU A 125 3.28 -9.98 -6.58
C LEU A 125 2.23 -10.46 -5.61
N ILE A 126 2.61 -10.60 -4.35
CA ILE A 126 1.69 -10.98 -3.29
C ILE A 126 1.68 -9.86 -2.26
N VAL A 127 0.51 -9.25 -2.05
CA VAL A 127 0.32 -8.22 -1.02
C VAL A 127 -0.52 -8.82 0.09
N LYS A 128 0.03 -8.82 1.29
CA LYS A 128 -0.70 -9.26 2.47
C LYS A 128 -0.86 -8.08 3.42
N HIS A 129 -2.11 -7.73 3.71
CA HIS A 129 -2.44 -6.69 4.66
C HIS A 129 -2.97 -7.37 5.91
N SER A 130 -2.22 -7.31 6.99
CA SER A 130 -2.53 -8.03 8.23
C SER A 130 -2.64 -7.06 9.39
N ASP A 131 -2.96 -7.58 10.58
CA ASP A 131 -3.25 -6.77 11.76
C ASP A 131 -4.45 -5.84 11.50
N ILE A 132 -5.43 -6.37 10.77
CA ILE A 132 -6.63 -5.63 10.37
C ILE A 132 -7.87 -6.07 11.15
N LYS A 133 -7.66 -6.67 12.31
CA LYS A 133 -8.75 -6.99 13.21
C LYS A 133 -9.43 -5.68 13.65
N GLY A 134 -10.74 -5.67 13.62
CA GLY A 134 -11.50 -4.47 13.96
C GLY A 134 -12.11 -3.76 12.78
N LEU A 135 -11.72 -4.12 11.55
CA LEU A 135 -12.38 -3.60 10.37
C LEU A 135 -13.79 -4.22 10.25
N SER A 136 -14.77 -3.37 9.94
CA SER A 136 -16.09 -3.86 9.57
C SER A 136 -15.99 -4.56 8.21
N GLU A 137 -17.02 -5.31 7.87
CA GLU A 137 -17.08 -5.98 6.58
C GLU A 137 -17.03 -4.98 5.43
N THR A 138 -17.73 -3.85 5.58
CA THR A 138 -17.71 -2.79 4.58
C THR A 138 -16.31 -2.19 4.43
N GLU A 139 -15.63 -1.92 5.55
CA GLU A 139 -14.27 -1.38 5.52
C GLU A 139 -13.30 -2.35 4.87
N LEU A 140 -13.46 -3.65 5.14
CA LEU A 140 -12.61 -4.67 4.54
C LEU A 140 -12.83 -4.75 3.03
N ASN A 141 -14.09 -4.70 2.59
CA ASN A 141 -14.42 -4.70 1.17
C ASN A 141 -13.87 -3.46 0.46
N ASP A 142 -13.96 -2.31 1.10
CA ASP A 142 -13.42 -1.05 0.55
C ASP A 142 -11.89 -1.13 0.42
N MET A 143 -11.24 -1.71 1.42
CA MET A 143 -9.79 -1.89 1.39
C MET A 143 -9.39 -2.81 0.23
N GLN A 144 -10.10 -3.92 0.06
CA GLN A 144 -9.82 -4.86 -1.02
C GLN A 144 -10.02 -4.19 -2.38
N GLN A 145 -11.09 -3.44 -2.55
CA GLN A 145 -11.37 -2.73 -3.79
C GLN A 145 -10.27 -1.69 -4.07
N GLY A 146 -9.88 -0.92 -3.05
CA GLY A 146 -8.83 0.07 -3.20
C GLY A 146 -7.51 -0.53 -3.63
N TRP A 147 -7.13 -1.66 -3.03
CA TRP A 147 -5.92 -2.38 -3.42
C TRP A 147 -6.01 -2.86 -4.87
N ASN A 148 -7.14 -3.46 -5.24
CA ASN A 148 -7.31 -3.96 -6.61
C ASN A 148 -7.21 -2.83 -7.64
N GLU A 149 -7.81 -1.69 -7.35
CA GLU A 149 -7.75 -0.54 -8.26
C GLU A 149 -6.34 0.04 -8.35
N SER A 150 -5.63 0.10 -7.22
CA SER A 150 -4.23 0.53 -7.24
C SER A 150 -3.36 -0.41 -8.07
N LEU A 151 -3.56 -1.72 -7.88
CA LEU A 151 -2.78 -2.72 -8.62
C LEU A 151 -3.13 -2.73 -10.11
N ASP A 152 -4.37 -2.39 -10.46
CA ASP A 152 -4.75 -2.20 -11.87
C ASP A 152 -3.96 -1.04 -12.48
N LYS A 153 -3.82 0.05 -11.75
CA LYS A 153 -3.03 1.20 -12.21
C LYS A 153 -1.55 0.83 -12.34
N LEU A 154 -1.05 0.03 -11.41
CA LEU A 154 0.32 -0.47 -11.49
C LEU A 154 0.51 -1.31 -12.75
N ALA A 155 -0.45 -2.19 -13.05
CA ALA A 155 -0.37 -3.01 -14.27
C ALA A 155 -0.32 -2.13 -15.51
N GLU A 156 -1.11 -1.06 -15.56
CA GLU A 156 -1.10 -0.14 -16.70
C GLU A 156 0.24 0.58 -16.80
N LEU A 157 0.79 1.01 -15.68
CA LEU A 157 2.10 1.69 -15.67
C LEU A 157 3.20 0.75 -16.18
N LEU A 158 3.20 -0.49 -15.72
CA LEU A 158 4.22 -1.47 -16.10
C LEU A 158 4.10 -1.86 -17.58
N ALA A 159 2.89 -1.86 -18.13
CA ALA A 159 2.68 -2.16 -19.54
C ALA A 159 3.26 -1.10 -20.47
N LYS A 160 3.48 0.12 -19.96
CA LYS A 160 4.05 1.24 -20.72
C LYS A 160 5.55 1.35 -20.57
N SER A 161 6.16 0.49 -19.76
CA SER A 161 7.60 0.56 -19.47
C SER A 161 8.41 -0.19 -20.51
#